data_4b097d4d49b4ae0b0c54786178cf1e80
#
_entry.id   4b097d4d49b4ae0b0c54786178cf1e80
#
_cell.length_a   1.000
_cell.length_b   1.000
_cell.length_c   1.000
_cell.angle_alpha   90.00
_cell.angle_beta   90.00
_cell.angle_gamma   90.00
#
_symmetry.space_group_name_H-M   'P 1'
#
loop_
_entity.id
_entity.type
_entity.pdbx_description
1 polymer ?
#
loop_
_entity_poly.entity_id
_entity_poly.type
_entity_poly.pdbx_seq_one_letter_code
_entity_poly.pdbx_strand_id
1 'polypeptide(L)'
;YSWCLFFIISDIFNIFSGSRRRYERDDYEEGADLRYDLEISLEEAFSGIKKTIEISIPEICKKCDGIGVESKFLKECDKCKGSGEIRIAQRHGFTQFVSITSCDKCNGVGKIATKFCDLCGGKGRIEKMQKIEIKIPKGVNNGQYLRIEGKGEPGRNAPSGDLYIVIFIKKHPLFKRENENLFLDKRINLTTAIFGGNIDIQGLDKKLKLKIPNGTESHTIFRLKGQGMPIINSYNKGDLFVKVIADIPKLNKYKEKIFKNLLE
;
A
#
# COMPACT_ATOMS: atom_id res chain seq x y z
N TYR A 1 -10.41 -27.62 -2.30
CA TYR A 1 -11.77 -27.83 -2.78
C TYR A 1 -12.74 -27.69 -1.62
N SER A 2 -13.70 -26.74 -1.71
CA SER A 2 -14.87 -26.52 -0.85
C SER A 2 -14.82 -25.26 0.04
N TRP A 3 -14.87 -24.08 -0.61
CA TRP A 3 -15.33 -22.85 0.07
C TRP A 3 -15.82 -21.83 -0.99
N CYS A 4 -16.88 -22.19 -1.69
CA CYS A 4 -17.53 -21.28 -2.65
C CYS A 4 -19.01 -21.61 -2.82
N LEU A 5 -19.78 -21.66 -1.72
CA LEU A 5 -21.24 -21.90 -1.82
C LEU A 5 -22.04 -21.35 -0.62
N PHE A 6 -21.66 -20.16 -0.08
CA PHE A 6 -22.46 -19.59 1.04
C PHE A 6 -22.89 -18.12 0.84
N PHE A 7 -22.78 -17.59 -0.39
CA PHE A 7 -23.12 -16.17 -0.63
C PHE A 7 -24.32 -15.90 -1.54
N ILE A 8 -25.16 -16.89 -1.84
CA ILE A 8 -26.29 -16.69 -2.79
C ILE A 8 -27.68 -16.86 -2.15
N ILE A 9 -27.80 -17.07 -0.84
CA ILE A 9 -29.12 -17.28 -0.22
C ILE A 9 -29.63 -16.05 0.54
N SER A 10 -28.81 -15.02 0.75
CA SER A 10 -29.19 -13.80 1.49
C SER A 10 -30.06 -12.83 0.67
N ASP A 11 -29.96 -12.83 -0.66
CA ASP A 11 -30.62 -11.80 -1.49
C ASP A 11 -32.06 -12.12 -1.90
N ILE A 12 -32.52 -13.36 -1.74
CA ILE A 12 -33.86 -13.74 -2.17
C ILE A 12 -34.94 -13.45 -1.10
N PHE A 13 -34.57 -13.34 0.16
CA PHE A 13 -35.54 -13.06 1.25
C PHE A 13 -35.92 -11.59 1.39
N ASN A 14 -35.15 -10.65 0.80
CA ASN A 14 -35.47 -9.22 0.86
C ASN A 14 -36.52 -8.75 -0.14
N ILE A 15 -36.89 -9.58 -1.12
CA ILE A 15 -37.84 -9.21 -2.18
C ILE A 15 -39.31 -9.42 -1.74
N PHE A 16 -39.58 -10.23 -0.72
CA PHE A 16 -40.97 -10.61 -0.31
C PHE A 16 -41.48 -9.92 0.95
N SER A 17 -40.67 -9.20 1.68
CA SER A 17 -41.11 -8.43 2.83
C SER A 17 -41.48 -7.01 2.42
N GLY A 18 -42.68 -6.83 1.96
CA GLY A 18 -43.28 -5.54 1.60
C GLY A 18 -43.43 -4.61 2.81
N SER A 19 -42.33 -4.23 3.41
CA SER A 19 -42.24 -3.16 4.39
C SER A 19 -41.93 -1.88 3.66
N ARG A 20 -42.92 -1.00 3.50
CA ARG A 20 -42.73 0.39 3.08
C ARG A 20 -41.84 1.10 4.10
N ARG A 21 -40.55 0.77 4.13
CA ARG A 21 -39.54 1.64 4.72
C ARG A 21 -39.43 2.86 3.82
N ARG A 22 -39.96 3.97 4.32
CA ARG A 22 -39.59 5.32 3.90
C ARG A 22 -38.09 5.31 3.81
N TYR A 23 -37.52 5.35 2.61
CA TYR A 23 -36.12 5.61 2.36
C TYR A 23 -35.88 7.06 2.81
N GLU A 24 -35.68 7.26 4.10
CA GLU A 24 -34.74 8.28 4.51
C GLU A 24 -33.42 7.83 3.84
N ARG A 25 -33.02 8.55 2.81
CA ARG A 25 -31.67 8.44 2.32
C ARG A 25 -30.81 8.85 3.51
N ASP A 26 -30.35 7.88 4.26
CA ASP A 26 -29.27 8.09 5.20
C ASP A 26 -28.12 8.63 4.36
N ASP A 27 -27.87 9.94 4.50
CA ASP A 27 -26.70 10.62 3.97
C ASP A 27 -25.41 10.13 4.67
N TYR A 28 -25.41 8.86 5.07
CA TYR A 28 -24.32 8.18 5.75
C TYR A 28 -23.47 7.46 4.69
N GLU A 29 -22.31 8.00 4.41
CA GLU A 29 -21.36 7.44 3.46
C GLU A 29 -19.98 7.39 4.12
N GLU A 30 -19.48 6.19 4.36
CA GLU A 30 -18.14 6.01 4.93
C GLU A 30 -17.08 6.55 4.00
N GLY A 31 -16.03 7.12 4.57
CA GLY A 31 -14.89 7.60 3.81
C GLY A 31 -14.14 6.46 3.14
N ALA A 32 -13.66 6.69 1.93
CA ALA A 32 -12.85 5.71 1.22
C ALA A 32 -11.46 5.58 1.85
N ASP A 33 -10.93 4.36 1.82
CA ASP A 33 -9.56 4.11 2.21
C ASP A 33 -8.57 4.64 1.17
N LEU A 34 -7.44 5.16 1.65
CA LEU A 34 -6.36 5.65 0.80
C LEU A 34 -5.19 4.68 0.82
N ARG A 35 -4.54 4.51 -0.31
CA ARG A 35 -3.32 3.75 -0.46
C ARG A 35 -2.16 4.67 -0.81
N TYR A 36 -1.05 4.50 -0.12
CA TYR A 36 0.21 5.17 -0.39
C TYR A 36 1.34 4.16 -0.52
N ASP A 37 2.03 4.15 -1.65
CA ASP A 37 3.15 3.24 -1.89
C ASP A 37 4.45 3.94 -1.48
N LEU A 38 5.13 3.38 -0.47
CA LEU A 38 6.35 3.94 0.10
C LEU A 38 7.55 3.08 -0.25
N GLU A 39 8.50 3.65 -0.97
CA GLU A 39 9.78 3.00 -1.24
C GLU A 39 10.81 3.30 -0.16
N ILE A 40 11.46 2.23 0.33
CA ILE A 40 12.57 2.30 1.29
C ILE A 40 13.78 1.50 0.79
N SER A 41 14.95 1.81 1.35
CA SER A 41 16.15 1.00 1.08
C SER A 41 16.18 -0.26 1.95
N LEU A 42 17.08 -1.19 1.62
CA LEU A 42 17.27 -2.41 2.40
C LEU A 42 17.84 -2.11 3.79
N GLU A 43 18.70 -1.09 3.90
CA GLU A 43 19.28 -0.60 5.15
C GLU A 43 18.23 0.06 6.05
N GLU A 44 17.31 0.83 5.46
CA GLU A 44 16.17 1.40 6.17
C GLU A 44 15.26 0.30 6.73
N ALA A 45 15.01 -0.76 5.93
CA ALA A 45 14.25 -1.91 6.39
C ALA A 45 14.98 -2.71 7.47
N PHE A 46 16.31 -2.74 7.45
CA PHE A 46 17.14 -3.40 8.46
C PHE A 46 17.14 -2.66 9.79
N SER A 47 17.37 -1.34 9.77
CA SER A 47 17.49 -0.52 10.99
C SER A 47 16.14 -0.13 11.58
N GLY A 48 15.09 -0.11 10.74
CA GLY A 48 13.84 0.58 11.02
C GLY A 48 14.05 2.10 10.96
N ILE A 49 13.04 2.83 10.58
CA ILE A 49 13.12 4.28 10.39
C ILE A 49 11.80 4.95 10.74
N LYS A 50 11.89 6.20 11.20
CA LYS A 50 10.76 7.14 11.21
C LYS A 50 10.85 8.00 9.96
N LYS A 51 9.79 8.04 9.17
CA LYS A 51 9.74 8.80 7.92
C LYS A 51 8.50 9.67 7.90
N THR A 52 8.66 10.92 7.52
CA THR A 52 7.52 11.82 7.30
C THR A 52 7.16 11.78 5.83
N ILE A 53 5.91 11.46 5.54
CA ILE A 53 5.36 11.52 4.19
C ILE A 53 4.43 12.72 4.07
N GLU A 54 4.36 13.28 2.87
CA GLU A 54 3.39 14.32 2.51
C GLU A 54 2.38 13.70 1.54
N ILE A 55 1.12 13.71 1.95
CA ILE A 55 0.03 13.17 1.12
C ILE A 55 -1.07 14.20 0.99
N SER A 56 -1.71 14.22 -0.17
CA SER A 56 -2.92 15.00 -0.39
C SER A 56 -4.12 14.20 0.08
N ILE A 57 -4.79 14.68 1.12
CA ILE A 57 -6.01 14.06 1.65
C ILE A 57 -7.16 15.04 1.39
N PRO A 58 -8.26 14.61 0.77
CA PRO A 58 -9.43 15.45 0.62
C PRO A 58 -10.03 15.73 1.99
N GLU A 59 -10.25 17.00 2.32
CA GLU A 59 -10.99 17.45 3.51
C GLU A 59 -12.35 18.01 3.10
N ILE A 60 -13.35 17.90 3.97
CA ILE A 60 -14.64 18.52 3.76
C ILE A 60 -14.46 20.04 3.65
N CYS A 61 -15.04 20.62 2.62
CA CYS A 61 -14.98 22.07 2.39
C CYS A 61 -15.72 22.81 3.50
N LYS A 62 -14.99 23.55 4.34
CA LYS A 62 -15.54 24.31 5.47
C LYS A 62 -16.51 25.45 5.06
N LYS A 63 -16.51 25.87 3.79
CA LYS A 63 -17.36 26.96 3.31
C LYS A 63 -18.76 26.50 2.92
N CYS A 64 -18.91 25.23 2.52
CA CYS A 64 -20.16 24.65 2.08
C CYS A 64 -20.52 23.34 2.81
N ASP A 65 -19.76 22.97 3.83
CA ASP A 65 -19.97 21.77 4.65
C ASP A 65 -20.18 20.49 3.84
N GLY A 66 -19.40 20.36 2.75
CA GLY A 66 -19.43 19.16 1.89
C GLY A 66 -20.50 19.20 0.79
N ILE A 67 -21.40 20.14 0.80
CA ILE A 67 -22.54 20.20 -0.16
C ILE A 67 -22.10 20.64 -1.56
N GLY A 68 -20.97 21.35 -1.69
CA GLY A 68 -20.52 21.94 -2.95
C GLY A 68 -21.18 23.27 -3.30
N VAL A 69 -22.17 23.70 -2.51
CA VAL A 69 -22.92 24.95 -2.71
C VAL A 69 -23.08 25.64 -1.36
N GLU A 70 -22.81 26.92 -1.29
CA GLU A 70 -23.06 27.70 -0.07
C GLU A 70 -24.56 27.78 0.20
N SER A 71 -25.00 27.65 1.44
CA SER A 71 -26.44 27.63 1.83
C SER A 71 -27.23 28.81 1.29
N LYS A 72 -26.62 29.99 1.17
CA LYS A 72 -27.26 31.20 0.62
C LYS A 72 -27.60 31.11 -0.87
N PHE A 73 -26.97 30.20 -1.62
CA PHE A 73 -27.20 29.96 -3.04
C PHE A 73 -28.06 28.74 -3.33
N LEU A 74 -28.60 28.09 -2.28
CA LEU A 74 -29.59 27.04 -2.41
C LEU A 74 -30.98 27.65 -2.42
N LYS A 75 -31.73 27.42 -3.49
CA LYS A 75 -33.14 27.80 -3.60
C LYS A 75 -34.00 26.55 -3.64
N GLU A 76 -35.21 26.64 -3.11
CA GLU A 76 -36.19 25.59 -3.27
C GLU A 76 -36.50 25.32 -4.73
N CYS A 77 -36.64 24.07 -5.10
CA CYS A 77 -37.01 23.69 -6.44
C CYS A 77 -38.44 24.12 -6.73
N ASP A 78 -38.62 25.02 -7.70
CA ASP A 78 -39.93 25.56 -8.11
C ASP A 78 -40.89 24.46 -8.64
N LYS A 79 -40.34 23.35 -9.19
CA LYS A 79 -41.15 22.27 -9.76
C LYS A 79 -41.75 21.35 -8.67
N CYS A 80 -40.96 20.97 -7.67
CA CYS A 80 -41.40 20.09 -6.59
C CYS A 80 -41.64 20.81 -5.26
N LYS A 81 -41.40 22.13 -5.21
CA LYS A 81 -41.56 22.97 -4.01
C LYS A 81 -40.89 22.36 -2.77
N GLY A 82 -39.63 21.95 -2.93
CA GLY A 82 -38.82 21.39 -1.85
C GLY A 82 -39.03 19.91 -1.57
N SER A 83 -40.07 19.25 -2.10
CA SER A 83 -40.38 17.84 -1.77
C SER A 83 -39.39 16.81 -2.39
N GLY A 84 -38.64 17.17 -3.43
CA GLY A 84 -37.80 16.26 -4.18
C GLY A 84 -38.55 15.29 -5.10
N GLU A 85 -39.87 15.16 -4.94
CA GLU A 85 -40.71 14.19 -5.63
C GLU A 85 -41.82 14.86 -6.43
N ILE A 86 -42.23 14.25 -7.52
CA ILE A 86 -43.37 14.66 -8.33
C ILE A 86 -44.41 13.54 -8.33
N ARG A 87 -45.64 13.89 -8.01
CA ARG A 87 -46.79 12.96 -8.05
C ARG A 87 -47.46 13.09 -9.39
N ILE A 88 -47.45 12.04 -10.18
CA ILE A 88 -48.15 11.92 -11.44
C ILE A 88 -49.39 11.07 -11.25
N ALA A 89 -50.55 11.68 -11.32
CA ALA A 89 -51.82 10.97 -11.29
C ALA A 89 -52.24 10.60 -12.71
N GLN A 90 -52.31 9.33 -13.02
CA GLN A 90 -52.83 8.83 -14.30
C GLN A 90 -54.19 8.18 -14.06
N ARG A 91 -55.20 8.57 -14.83
CA ARG A 91 -56.55 7.99 -14.80
C ARG A 91 -56.71 7.05 -15.97
N HIS A 92 -56.93 5.77 -15.65
CA HIS A 92 -57.34 4.79 -16.63
C HIS A 92 -58.73 4.27 -16.27
N GLY A 93 -59.74 4.73 -16.95
CA GLY A 93 -61.14 4.39 -16.69
C GLY A 93 -61.57 4.86 -15.30
N PHE A 94 -62.08 3.91 -14.47
CA PHE A 94 -62.52 4.16 -13.10
C PHE A 94 -61.40 4.06 -12.05
N THR A 95 -60.17 3.74 -12.45
CA THR A 95 -59.04 3.58 -11.54
C THR A 95 -58.05 4.72 -11.67
N GLN A 96 -57.63 5.30 -10.56
CA GLN A 96 -56.61 6.34 -10.50
C GLN A 96 -55.34 5.77 -9.92
N PHE A 97 -54.27 5.79 -10.71
CA PHE A 97 -52.94 5.42 -10.26
C PHE A 97 -52.15 6.69 -9.96
N VAL A 98 -51.55 6.76 -8.76
CA VAL A 98 -50.63 7.82 -8.39
C VAL A 98 -49.22 7.25 -8.41
N SER A 99 -48.42 7.68 -9.34
CA SER A 99 -46.96 7.34 -9.42
C SER A 99 -46.16 8.49 -8.78
N ILE A 100 -45.26 8.13 -7.88
CA ILE A 100 -44.32 9.06 -7.27
C ILE A 100 -42.97 8.84 -7.94
N THR A 101 -42.45 9.89 -8.54
CA THR A 101 -41.14 9.87 -9.22
C THR A 101 -40.25 10.96 -8.67
N SER A 102 -38.94 10.75 -8.70
CA SER A 102 -37.97 11.80 -8.35
C SER A 102 -38.13 13.00 -9.29
N CYS A 103 -38.04 14.21 -8.75
CA CYS A 103 -38.13 15.42 -9.52
C CYS A 103 -36.92 15.52 -10.47
N ASP A 104 -37.15 15.56 -11.77
CA ASP A 104 -36.13 15.67 -12.83
C ASP A 104 -35.35 16.97 -12.80
N LYS A 105 -35.93 18.08 -12.25
CA LYS A 105 -35.29 19.39 -12.18
C LYS A 105 -34.23 19.47 -11.05
N CYS A 106 -34.48 18.81 -9.93
CA CYS A 106 -33.57 18.82 -8.78
C CYS A 106 -32.96 17.42 -8.47
N ASN A 107 -33.23 16.43 -9.31
CA ASN A 107 -32.80 15.03 -9.16
C ASN A 107 -33.11 14.45 -7.76
N GLY A 108 -34.26 14.78 -7.21
CA GLY A 108 -34.70 14.30 -5.91
C GLY A 108 -34.22 15.11 -4.70
N VAL A 109 -33.35 16.09 -4.88
CA VAL A 109 -32.75 16.87 -3.77
C VAL A 109 -33.73 17.88 -3.16
N GLY A 110 -34.76 18.33 -3.91
CA GLY A 110 -35.71 19.37 -3.48
C GLY A 110 -35.18 20.80 -3.59
N LYS A 111 -33.89 21.01 -3.78
CA LYS A 111 -33.21 22.29 -3.87
C LYS A 111 -32.40 22.40 -5.16
N ILE A 112 -32.22 23.63 -5.65
CA ILE A 112 -31.45 23.95 -6.86
C ILE A 112 -30.31 24.90 -6.48
N ALA A 113 -29.10 24.56 -6.90
CA ALA A 113 -27.93 25.40 -6.73
C ALA A 113 -27.93 26.52 -7.77
N THR A 114 -27.88 27.78 -7.32
CA THR A 114 -27.74 28.96 -8.22
C THR A 114 -26.27 29.32 -8.44
N LYS A 115 -25.38 29.00 -7.52
CA LYS A 115 -23.95 29.24 -7.66
C LYS A 115 -23.19 28.14 -6.88
N PHE A 116 -22.16 27.55 -7.49
CA PHE A 116 -21.28 26.61 -6.83
C PHE A 116 -20.35 27.32 -5.83
N CYS A 117 -19.89 26.58 -4.84
CA CYS A 117 -18.92 27.08 -3.85
C CYS A 117 -17.58 27.43 -4.53
N ASP A 118 -17.16 28.66 -4.40
CA ASP A 118 -15.94 29.18 -5.04
C ASP A 118 -14.66 28.47 -4.51
N LEU A 119 -14.69 27.99 -3.25
CA LEU A 119 -13.53 27.37 -2.62
C LEU A 119 -13.27 25.95 -3.11
N CYS A 120 -14.31 25.15 -3.33
CA CYS A 120 -14.18 23.76 -3.77
C CYS A 120 -14.64 23.53 -5.22
N GLY A 121 -15.08 24.57 -5.94
CA GLY A 121 -15.57 24.47 -7.30
C GLY A 121 -16.79 23.55 -7.47
N GLY A 122 -17.61 23.38 -6.45
CA GLY A 122 -18.78 22.51 -6.46
C GLY A 122 -18.52 21.08 -5.98
N LYS A 123 -17.26 20.69 -5.75
CA LYS A 123 -16.89 19.31 -5.35
C LYS A 123 -17.26 18.96 -3.90
N GLY A 124 -17.47 19.95 -3.04
CA GLY A 124 -17.71 19.75 -1.60
C GLY A 124 -16.48 19.37 -0.79
N ARG A 125 -15.36 19.03 -1.44
CA ARG A 125 -14.09 18.61 -0.82
C ARG A 125 -12.93 19.44 -1.36
N ILE A 126 -11.89 19.63 -0.55
CA ILE A 126 -10.67 20.38 -0.89
C ILE A 126 -9.49 19.48 -0.59
N GLU A 127 -8.59 19.35 -1.53
CA GLU A 127 -7.32 18.64 -1.31
C GLU A 127 -6.41 19.45 -0.40
N LYS A 128 -5.93 18.82 0.66
CA LYS A 128 -5.01 19.42 1.61
C LYS A 128 -3.81 18.52 1.85
N MET A 129 -2.62 19.10 1.69
CA MET A 129 -1.38 18.40 2.01
C MET A 129 -1.26 18.20 3.51
N GLN A 130 -1.13 16.95 3.94
CA GLN A 130 -0.89 16.58 5.33
C GLN A 130 0.45 15.88 5.46
N LYS A 131 1.20 16.25 6.52
CA LYS A 131 2.44 15.57 6.92
C LYS A 131 2.11 14.51 7.94
N ILE A 132 2.44 13.26 7.62
CA ILE A 132 2.19 12.12 8.51
C ILE A 132 3.53 11.48 8.84
N GLU A 133 3.84 11.38 10.14
CA GLU A 133 5.00 10.64 10.62
C GLU A 133 4.66 9.15 10.72
N ILE A 134 5.48 8.32 10.06
CA ILE A 134 5.33 6.88 10.02
C ILE A 134 6.53 6.24 10.69
N LYS A 135 6.27 5.28 11.58
CA LYS A 135 7.31 4.44 12.18
C LYS A 135 7.35 3.10 11.48
N ILE A 136 8.39 2.85 10.72
CA ILE A 136 8.62 1.58 10.02
C ILE A 136 9.41 0.66 10.95
N PRO A 137 8.88 -0.53 11.29
CA PRO A 137 9.57 -1.46 12.16
C PRO A 137 10.79 -2.09 11.48
N LYS A 138 11.75 -2.56 12.29
CA LYS A 138 12.89 -3.32 11.80
C LYS A 138 12.43 -4.65 11.21
N GLY A 139 13.04 -5.04 10.09
CA GLY A 139 12.74 -6.32 9.44
C GLY A 139 11.50 -6.33 8.56
N VAL A 140 10.83 -5.17 8.34
CA VAL A 140 9.64 -5.08 7.49
C VAL A 140 9.86 -5.78 6.15
N ASN A 141 8.84 -6.51 5.68
CA ASN A 141 8.88 -7.24 4.42
C ASN A 141 8.39 -6.39 3.24
N ASN A 142 8.84 -6.76 2.04
CA ASN A 142 8.35 -6.15 0.81
C ASN A 142 6.86 -6.47 0.63
N GLY A 143 6.06 -5.45 0.28
CA GLY A 143 4.61 -5.57 0.14
C GLY A 143 3.84 -5.57 1.47
N GLN A 144 4.51 -5.44 2.60
CA GLN A 144 3.84 -5.29 3.89
C GLN A 144 3.20 -3.91 3.99
N TYR A 145 2.01 -3.83 4.58
CA TYR A 145 1.31 -2.57 4.77
C TYR A 145 1.22 -2.16 6.24
N LEU A 146 1.18 -0.85 6.45
CA LEU A 146 0.89 -0.20 7.73
C LEU A 146 -0.44 0.53 7.59
N ARG A 147 -1.39 0.26 8.50
CA ARG A 147 -2.68 0.94 8.57
C ARG A 147 -2.59 2.10 9.54
N ILE A 148 -3.05 3.26 9.12
CA ILE A 148 -3.22 4.46 9.97
C ILE A 148 -4.70 4.80 9.96
N GLU A 149 -5.34 4.58 11.10
CA GLU A 149 -6.79 4.74 11.27
C GLU A 149 -7.22 6.20 11.09
N GLY A 150 -8.34 6.40 10.39
CA GLY A 150 -8.97 7.69 10.19
C GLY A 150 -8.17 8.69 9.36
N LYS A 151 -7.17 8.22 8.57
CA LYS A 151 -6.36 9.05 7.67
C LYS A 151 -6.66 8.85 6.19
N GLY A 152 -7.79 8.19 5.90
CA GLY A 152 -8.36 8.09 4.56
C GLY A 152 -9.20 9.31 4.18
N GLU A 153 -10.07 9.16 3.21
CA GLU A 153 -11.03 10.19 2.84
C GLU A 153 -12.07 10.42 3.94
N PRO A 154 -12.55 11.66 4.12
CA PRO A 154 -13.63 11.93 5.07
C PRO A 154 -14.94 11.32 4.58
N GLY A 155 -15.65 10.63 5.46
CA GLY A 155 -17.01 10.19 5.23
C GLY A 155 -18.01 11.35 5.25
N ARG A 156 -19.20 11.10 4.76
CA ARG A 156 -20.35 12.02 4.87
C ARG A 156 -21.23 11.53 6.00
N ASN A 157 -21.32 12.31 7.09
CA ASN A 157 -21.97 11.90 8.34
C ASN A 157 -21.50 10.53 8.88
N ALA A 158 -20.28 10.13 8.52
CA ALA A 158 -19.69 8.83 8.76
C ALA A 158 -18.20 8.98 9.10
N PRO A 159 -17.55 7.98 9.70
CA PRO A 159 -16.12 7.99 9.95
C PRO A 159 -15.32 8.15 8.65
N SER A 160 -14.13 8.74 8.77
CA SER A 160 -13.15 8.73 7.69
C SER A 160 -12.63 7.31 7.46
N GLY A 161 -12.27 7.01 6.22
CA GLY A 161 -11.53 5.80 5.89
C GLY A 161 -10.12 5.80 6.48
N ASP A 162 -9.35 4.78 6.17
CA ASP A 162 -8.00 4.57 6.66
C ASP A 162 -6.96 4.82 5.58
N LEU A 163 -5.72 5.07 6.03
CA LEU A 163 -4.58 5.15 5.14
C LEU A 163 -3.75 3.87 5.23
N TYR A 164 -3.64 3.16 4.12
CA TYR A 164 -2.79 1.98 3.97
C TYR A 164 -1.49 2.37 3.29
N ILE A 165 -0.37 2.24 4.00
CA ILE A 165 0.95 2.50 3.47
C ILE A 165 1.59 1.17 3.12
N VAL A 166 1.75 0.90 1.83
CA VAL A 166 2.39 -0.31 1.31
C VAL A 166 3.88 -0.05 1.15
N ILE A 167 4.70 -0.88 1.78
CA ILE A 167 6.15 -0.72 1.81
C ILE A 167 6.78 -1.53 0.67
N PHE A 168 7.53 -0.85 -0.19
CA PHE A 168 8.33 -1.46 -1.23
C PHE A 168 9.81 -1.28 -0.92
N ILE A 169 10.56 -2.39 -0.95
CA ILE A 169 11.99 -2.38 -0.70
C ILE A 169 12.72 -2.33 -2.03
N LYS A 170 13.55 -1.29 -2.22
CA LYS A 170 14.38 -1.14 -3.41
C LYS A 170 15.36 -2.30 -3.55
N LYS A 171 15.61 -2.71 -4.79
CA LYS A 171 16.66 -3.71 -5.08
C LYS A 171 18.01 -3.17 -4.62
N HIS A 172 18.72 -3.98 -3.81
CA HIS A 172 20.06 -3.62 -3.36
C HIS A 172 21.12 -4.13 -4.36
N PRO A 173 22.17 -3.35 -4.64
CA PRO A 173 23.18 -3.74 -5.65
C PRO A 173 24.00 -4.98 -5.26
N LEU A 174 24.18 -5.25 -3.97
CA LEU A 174 25.01 -6.35 -3.49
C LEU A 174 24.19 -7.50 -2.89
N PHE A 175 23.11 -7.19 -2.19
CA PHE A 175 22.34 -8.17 -1.43
C PHE A 175 21.03 -8.52 -2.13
N LYS A 176 20.74 -9.82 -2.19
CA LYS A 176 19.42 -10.34 -2.49
C LYS A 176 18.78 -10.79 -1.17
N ARG A 177 17.59 -10.29 -0.88
CA ARG A 177 16.83 -10.68 0.31
C ARG A 177 15.80 -11.75 -0.04
N GLU A 178 15.75 -12.80 0.75
CA GLU A 178 14.69 -13.82 0.72
C GLU A 178 14.18 -14.02 2.16
N ASN A 179 13.02 -13.47 2.46
CA ASN A 179 12.46 -13.40 3.81
C ASN A 179 13.42 -12.71 4.81
N GLU A 180 13.89 -13.44 5.81
CA GLU A 180 14.85 -12.95 6.82
C GLU A 180 16.31 -13.15 6.40
N ASN A 181 16.55 -13.92 5.34
CA ASN A 181 17.89 -14.25 4.90
C ASN A 181 18.39 -13.29 3.83
N LEU A 182 19.70 -13.09 3.85
CA LEU A 182 20.42 -12.29 2.85
C LEU A 182 21.36 -13.20 2.07
N PHE A 183 21.47 -12.92 0.78
CA PHE A 183 22.37 -13.61 -0.13
C PHE A 183 23.32 -12.59 -0.75
N LEU A 184 24.59 -12.94 -0.81
CA LEU A 184 25.67 -12.13 -1.34
C LEU A 184 26.58 -12.98 -2.21
N ASP A 185 26.84 -12.55 -3.42
CA ASP A 185 27.90 -13.12 -4.27
C ASP A 185 29.20 -12.36 -4.01
N LYS A 186 30.22 -13.08 -3.53
CA LYS A 186 31.54 -12.52 -3.23
C LYS A 186 32.62 -13.15 -4.12
N ARG A 187 33.24 -12.33 -4.92
CA ARG A 187 34.43 -12.76 -5.70
C ARG A 187 35.67 -12.78 -4.82
N ILE A 188 36.46 -13.83 -4.94
CA ILE A 188 37.72 -14.01 -4.23
C ILE A 188 38.83 -14.40 -5.22
N ASN A 189 40.07 -14.11 -4.85
CA ASN A 189 41.22 -14.53 -5.65
C ASN A 189 41.37 -16.05 -5.61
N LEU A 190 41.86 -16.63 -6.71
CA LEU A 190 42.14 -18.06 -6.82
C LEU A 190 43.11 -18.52 -5.72
N THR A 191 44.10 -17.73 -5.35
CA THR A 191 45.02 -18.03 -4.23
C THR A 191 44.29 -18.20 -2.90
N THR A 192 43.31 -17.37 -2.63
CA THR A 192 42.47 -17.49 -1.41
C THR A 192 41.57 -18.74 -1.46
N ALA A 193 41.09 -19.14 -2.62
CA ALA A 193 40.34 -20.36 -2.78
C ALA A 193 41.20 -21.62 -2.54
N ILE A 194 42.45 -21.64 -3.05
CA ILE A 194 43.37 -22.78 -2.92
C ILE A 194 43.94 -22.89 -1.50
N PHE A 195 44.50 -21.79 -0.97
CA PHE A 195 45.27 -21.84 0.30
C PHE A 195 44.42 -21.45 1.51
N GLY A 196 43.19 -21.00 1.27
CA GLY A 196 42.36 -20.46 2.33
C GLY A 196 42.77 -19.05 2.73
N GLY A 197 42.10 -18.53 3.74
CA GLY A 197 42.37 -17.17 4.25
C GLY A 197 41.16 -16.49 4.85
N ASN A 198 41.38 -15.28 5.32
CA ASN A 198 40.28 -14.45 5.83
C ASN A 198 39.94 -13.38 4.78
N ILE A 199 38.67 -13.20 4.52
CA ILE A 199 38.17 -12.16 3.64
C ILE A 199 37.24 -11.22 4.41
N ASP A 200 37.25 -9.95 4.04
CA ASP A 200 36.32 -8.97 4.56
C ASP A 200 35.06 -8.92 3.67
N ILE A 201 33.90 -8.99 4.33
CA ILE A 201 32.59 -8.90 3.71
C ILE A 201 31.91 -7.66 4.25
N GLN A 202 31.36 -6.86 3.36
CA GLN A 202 30.49 -5.75 3.77
C GLN A 202 29.13 -6.35 4.18
N GLY A 203 28.76 -6.26 5.47
CA GLY A 203 27.39 -6.50 5.93
C GLY A 203 26.52 -5.25 5.78
N LEU A 204 25.25 -5.31 6.16
CA LEU A 204 24.36 -4.14 6.12
C LEU A 204 24.71 -3.11 7.21
N ASP A 205 25.13 -3.58 8.38
CA ASP A 205 25.45 -2.72 9.55
C ASP A 205 26.95 -2.62 9.80
N LYS A 206 27.70 -3.65 9.51
CA LYS A 206 29.14 -3.73 9.85
C LYS A 206 29.93 -4.60 8.88
N LYS A 207 31.23 -4.45 8.90
CA LYS A 207 32.15 -5.33 8.20
C LYS A 207 32.26 -6.66 8.96
N LEU A 208 32.20 -7.76 8.23
CA LEU A 208 32.28 -9.13 8.75
C LEU A 208 33.54 -9.80 8.19
N LYS A 209 34.15 -10.65 8.99
CA LYS A 209 35.28 -11.50 8.53
C LYS A 209 34.78 -12.90 8.28
N LEU A 210 35.04 -13.42 7.08
CA LEU A 210 34.75 -14.81 6.72
C LEU A 210 36.07 -15.54 6.52
N LYS A 211 36.21 -16.67 7.24
CA LYS A 211 37.34 -17.57 7.06
C LYS A 211 36.99 -18.55 5.93
N ILE A 212 37.81 -18.55 4.89
CA ILE A 212 37.72 -19.46 3.75
C ILE A 212 38.66 -20.62 4.03
N PRO A 213 38.21 -21.89 4.08
CA PRO A 213 39.05 -23.06 4.15
C PRO A 213 39.92 -23.19 2.88
N ASN A 214 41.03 -23.91 3.01
CA ASN A 214 41.84 -24.29 1.83
C ASN A 214 41.06 -25.29 0.96
N GLY A 215 41.27 -25.21 -0.36
CA GLY A 215 40.58 -26.09 -1.31
C GLY A 215 39.10 -25.76 -1.47
N THR A 216 38.69 -24.50 -1.19
CA THR A 216 37.29 -24.10 -1.36
C THR A 216 36.92 -24.01 -2.86
N GLU A 217 35.89 -24.79 -3.25
CA GLU A 217 35.38 -24.79 -4.60
C GLU A 217 34.61 -23.50 -4.92
N SER A 218 34.67 -23.09 -6.18
CA SER A 218 33.87 -21.96 -6.65
C SER A 218 32.39 -22.28 -6.49
N HIS A 219 31.57 -21.26 -6.13
CA HIS A 219 30.15 -21.35 -5.84
C HIS A 219 29.80 -22.00 -4.48
N THR A 220 30.79 -22.32 -3.65
CA THR A 220 30.54 -22.73 -2.27
C THR A 220 29.79 -21.63 -1.50
N ILE A 221 28.79 -22.03 -0.71
CA ILE A 221 27.97 -21.11 0.07
C ILE A 221 28.33 -21.22 1.55
N PHE A 222 28.77 -20.12 2.13
CA PHE A 222 29.05 -19.99 3.55
C PHE A 222 27.89 -19.31 4.27
N ARG A 223 27.43 -19.91 5.39
CA ARG A 223 26.37 -19.36 6.22
C ARG A 223 26.96 -18.61 7.41
N LEU A 224 26.64 -17.33 7.52
CA LEU A 224 26.95 -16.48 8.66
C LEU A 224 25.69 -16.30 9.51
N LYS A 225 25.60 -17.05 10.60
CA LYS A 225 24.43 -17.06 11.49
C LYS A 225 24.16 -15.69 12.09
N GLY A 226 22.89 -15.27 12.09
CA GLY A 226 22.43 -14.03 12.72
C GLY A 226 22.94 -12.75 12.04
N GLN A 227 23.44 -12.83 10.79
CA GLN A 227 23.89 -11.67 10.02
C GLN A 227 22.92 -11.29 8.88
N GLY A 228 21.71 -11.85 8.88
CA GLY A 228 20.61 -11.53 7.98
C GLY A 228 19.74 -10.37 8.48
N MET A 229 18.51 -10.27 7.95
CA MET A 229 17.52 -9.27 8.34
C MET A 229 16.96 -9.56 9.74
N PRO A 230 16.62 -8.51 10.50
CA PRO A 230 15.86 -8.66 11.72
C PRO A 230 14.49 -9.30 11.45
N ILE A 231 14.01 -10.09 12.39
CA ILE A 231 12.66 -10.66 12.38
C ILE A 231 11.75 -9.71 13.16
N ILE A 232 10.61 -9.34 12.55
CA ILE A 232 9.65 -8.42 13.16
C ILE A 232 9.20 -8.98 14.52
N ASN A 233 9.12 -8.11 15.52
CA ASN A 233 8.73 -8.46 16.89
C ASN A 233 9.61 -9.51 17.56
N SER A 234 10.84 -9.70 17.09
CA SER A 234 11.82 -10.63 17.68
C SER A 234 13.18 -9.96 17.83
N TYR A 235 13.98 -10.50 18.75
CA TYR A 235 15.40 -10.14 18.88
C TYR A 235 16.29 -10.92 17.92
N ASN A 236 15.72 -11.90 17.23
CA ASN A 236 16.45 -12.76 16.32
C ASN A 236 16.64 -12.09 14.95
N LYS A 237 17.71 -12.51 14.27
CA LYS A 237 17.99 -12.15 12.88
C LYS A 237 18.09 -13.42 12.06
N GLY A 238 17.77 -13.32 10.78
CA GLY A 238 18.09 -14.37 9.80
C GLY A 238 19.58 -14.48 9.56
N ASP A 239 19.97 -15.20 8.55
CA ASP A 239 21.35 -15.51 8.22
C ASP A 239 21.80 -14.81 6.94
N LEU A 240 23.11 -14.61 6.82
CA LEU A 240 23.73 -14.15 5.59
C LEU A 240 24.39 -15.34 4.90
N PHE A 241 23.97 -15.65 3.69
CA PHE A 241 24.56 -16.66 2.83
C PHE A 241 25.50 -15.99 1.83
N VAL A 242 26.77 -16.34 1.92
CA VAL A 242 27.82 -15.80 1.06
C VAL A 242 28.25 -16.86 0.07
N LYS A 243 27.89 -16.65 -1.18
CA LYS A 243 28.33 -17.49 -2.31
C LYS A 243 29.67 -16.98 -2.80
N VAL A 244 30.69 -17.80 -2.63
CA VAL A 244 32.05 -17.46 -3.02
C VAL A 244 32.30 -17.86 -4.48
N ILE A 245 32.81 -16.92 -5.27
CA ILE A 245 33.13 -17.14 -6.67
C ILE A 245 34.64 -16.90 -6.84
N ALA A 246 35.39 -17.95 -7.19
CA ALA A 246 36.81 -17.82 -7.45
C ALA A 246 37.05 -17.15 -8.80
N ASP A 247 37.77 -16.03 -8.79
CA ASP A 247 38.20 -15.34 -10.01
C ASP A 247 39.47 -16.00 -10.56
N ILE A 248 39.41 -16.44 -11.79
CA ILE A 248 40.58 -16.97 -12.51
C ILE A 248 41.32 -15.79 -13.14
N PRO A 249 42.54 -15.47 -12.65
CA PRO A 249 43.30 -14.34 -13.18
C PRO A 249 43.82 -14.66 -14.59
N LYS A 250 43.89 -13.63 -15.43
CA LYS A 250 44.62 -13.75 -16.70
C LYS A 250 46.13 -13.90 -16.39
N LEU A 251 46.69 -15.04 -16.75
CA LEU A 251 48.13 -15.34 -16.53
C LEU A 251 48.94 -14.81 -17.71
N ASN A 252 50.13 -14.29 -17.42
CA ASN A 252 51.12 -14.06 -18.46
C ASN A 252 51.82 -15.38 -18.81
N LYS A 253 52.51 -15.45 -19.98
CA LYS A 253 53.17 -16.68 -20.47
C LYS A 253 54.13 -17.34 -19.46
N TYR A 254 54.80 -16.53 -18.63
CA TYR A 254 55.74 -17.04 -17.61
C TYR A 254 54.96 -17.72 -16.46
N LYS A 255 53.93 -17.07 -15.94
CA LYS A 255 53.06 -17.64 -14.88
C LYS A 255 52.29 -18.86 -15.37
N GLU A 256 51.83 -18.87 -16.62
CA GLU A 256 51.17 -20.00 -17.24
C GLU A 256 52.05 -21.26 -17.26
N LYS A 257 53.35 -21.11 -17.64
CA LYS A 257 54.34 -22.21 -17.63
C LYS A 257 54.55 -22.78 -16.21
N ILE A 258 54.66 -21.89 -15.20
CA ILE A 258 54.80 -22.33 -13.80
C ILE A 258 53.54 -23.08 -13.33
N PHE A 259 52.37 -22.57 -13.65
CA PHE A 259 51.10 -23.24 -13.25
C PHE A 259 50.93 -24.60 -13.90
N LYS A 260 51.31 -24.79 -15.18
CA LYS A 260 51.25 -26.09 -15.86
C LYS A 260 52.17 -27.09 -15.18
N ASN A 261 53.40 -26.70 -14.87
CA ASN A 261 54.37 -27.60 -14.21
C ASN A 261 53.99 -27.97 -12.74
N LEU A 262 53.12 -27.20 -12.10
CA LEU A 262 52.63 -27.49 -10.75
C LEU A 262 51.42 -28.42 -10.71
N LEU A 263 50.72 -28.55 -11.86
CA LEU A 263 49.49 -29.35 -11.95
C LEU A 263 49.75 -30.73 -12.63
N GLU A 264 50.93 -30.92 -13.24
CA GLU A 264 51.45 -32.20 -13.71
C GLU A 264 52.19 -32.95 -12.56
#